data_296edd56a39f9dda88f32a0da795115e
#
_entry.id   296edd56a39f9dda88f32a0da795115e
#
_cell.length_a   1.000
_cell.length_b   1.000
_cell.length_c   1.000
_cell.angle_alpha   90.00
_cell.angle_beta   90.00
_cell.angle_gamma   90.00
#
_symmetry.space_group_name_H-M   'P 1'
#
loop_
_entity.id
_entity.type
_entity.pdbx_description
1 polymer ?
#
loop_
_entity_poly.entity_id
_entity_poly.type
_entity_poly.pdbx_seq_one_letter_code
_entity_poly.pdbx_strand_id
1 'polypeptide(L)'
;MPEKIIHIDGIGNILFRHSKRARYLNISVRPFVGAKVSVPIGMSYKSAERIVKERKKWINSHLDKMREIEKQQTEFDESSGYSTRNHKLALKKGNRKNISVRLSKGKINVIYPTELRSNSKEVQSAIRKGIDRALRIEAKEYLPTKVKELANKFGFKYNKLALKNIRSRWGSCSTKKNINLSMHLLRLPDHLVDYVILHELAHTVEHNHSQKFWNLLDAVSGGAKKLDKELRKYRITIY
;
A
#
# COMPACT_ATOMS: atom_id res chain seq x y z
N MET A 1 -23.69 6.36 -1.90
CA MET A 1 -23.85 7.30 -0.79
C MET A 1 -23.35 8.65 -1.23
N PRO A 2 -24.03 9.76 -0.90
CA PRO A 2 -23.60 11.06 -1.36
C PRO A 2 -22.22 11.39 -0.82
N GLU A 3 -21.34 11.83 -1.70
CA GLU A 3 -20.04 12.40 -1.39
C GLU A 3 -20.15 13.91 -1.60
N LYS A 4 -19.53 14.68 -0.73
CA LYS A 4 -19.50 16.15 -0.83
C LYS A 4 -18.08 16.64 -0.61
N ILE A 5 -17.61 17.50 -1.51
CA ILE A 5 -16.36 18.23 -1.31
C ILE A 5 -16.71 19.53 -0.61
N ILE A 6 -16.09 19.79 0.52
CA ILE A 6 -16.28 21.00 1.33
C ILE A 6 -14.92 21.70 1.41
N HIS A 7 -14.90 22.97 1.05
CA HIS A 7 -13.73 23.83 1.25
C HIS A 7 -13.68 24.30 2.70
N ILE A 8 -12.54 24.11 3.35
CA ILE A 8 -12.31 24.58 4.72
C ILE A 8 -11.11 25.53 4.72
N ASP A 9 -11.32 26.75 5.17
CA ASP A 9 -10.28 27.78 5.21
C ASP A 9 -9.03 27.34 5.96
N GLY A 10 -7.90 27.44 5.26
CA GLY A 10 -6.59 27.06 5.77
C GLY A 10 -6.35 25.55 5.86
N ILE A 11 -7.19 24.72 5.19
CA ILE A 11 -6.93 23.30 4.94
C ILE A 11 -7.08 23.02 3.44
N GLY A 12 -8.10 23.63 2.78
CA GLY A 12 -8.45 23.37 1.38
C GLY A 12 -9.65 22.43 1.23
N ASN A 13 -9.75 21.78 0.08
CA ASN A 13 -10.87 20.90 -0.27
C ASN A 13 -10.75 19.55 0.42
N ILE A 14 -11.78 19.16 1.17
CA ILE A 14 -11.88 17.88 1.88
C ILE A 14 -13.06 17.09 1.37
N LEU A 15 -12.87 15.80 1.11
CA LEU A 15 -13.94 14.89 0.72
C LEU A 15 -14.68 14.34 1.95
N PHE A 16 -15.95 14.69 2.10
CA PHE A 16 -16.85 14.14 3.12
C PHE A 16 -17.71 13.03 2.50
N ARG A 17 -17.81 11.91 3.18
CA ARG A 17 -18.61 10.77 2.75
C ARG A 17 -19.33 10.13 3.92
N HIS A 18 -20.65 9.93 3.82
CA HIS A 18 -21.38 9.11 4.78
C HIS A 18 -20.96 7.64 4.70
N SER A 19 -20.83 6.99 5.84
CA SER A 19 -20.43 5.58 5.94
C SER A 19 -21.35 4.83 6.89
N LYS A 20 -22.03 3.78 6.40
CA LYS A 20 -22.84 2.85 7.23
C LYS A 20 -22.02 2.11 8.29
N ARG A 21 -20.70 1.97 8.05
CA ARG A 21 -19.79 1.25 8.96
C ARG A 21 -19.14 2.16 10.00
N ALA A 22 -19.20 3.47 9.82
CA ALA A 22 -18.59 4.42 10.75
C ALA A 22 -19.51 4.64 11.94
N ARG A 23 -19.04 4.28 13.12
CA ARG A 23 -19.70 4.62 14.41
C ARG A 23 -19.33 6.02 14.87
N TYR A 24 -18.14 6.50 14.51
CA TYR A 24 -17.59 7.81 14.86
C TYR A 24 -17.12 8.52 13.60
N LEU A 25 -17.03 9.86 13.66
CA LEU A 25 -16.37 10.64 12.63
C LEU A 25 -14.89 10.23 12.55
N ASN A 26 -14.42 9.90 11.34
CA ASN A 26 -13.04 9.50 11.11
C ASN A 26 -12.41 10.43 10.06
N ILE A 27 -11.30 11.08 10.43
CA ILE A 27 -10.50 11.92 9.53
C ILE A 27 -9.28 11.10 9.13
N SER A 28 -9.06 10.92 7.83
CA SER A 28 -7.90 10.24 7.28
C SER A 28 -7.17 11.15 6.30
N VAL A 29 -5.84 11.22 6.42
CA VAL A 29 -4.97 11.94 5.50
C VAL A 29 -4.06 10.91 4.82
N ARG A 30 -4.00 10.93 3.49
CA ARG A 30 -3.22 9.96 2.71
C ARG A 30 -2.44 10.67 1.60
N PRO A 31 -1.25 10.18 1.25
CA PRO A 31 -0.50 10.68 0.11
C PRO A 31 -1.35 10.61 -1.16
N PHE A 32 -1.23 11.60 -2.03
CA PHE A 32 -1.92 11.74 -3.33
C PHE A 32 -3.46 11.79 -3.29
N VAL A 33 -4.06 11.64 -2.13
CA VAL A 33 -5.52 11.67 -1.92
C VAL A 33 -5.94 12.88 -1.10
N GLY A 34 -5.06 13.36 -0.23
CA GLY A 34 -5.35 14.44 0.70
C GLY A 34 -6.20 13.99 1.90
N ALA A 35 -6.96 14.93 2.46
CA ALA A 35 -7.82 14.69 3.60
C ALA A 35 -9.20 14.16 3.18
N LYS A 36 -9.68 13.13 3.87
CA LYS A 36 -11.01 12.54 3.70
C LYS A 36 -11.68 12.34 5.04
N VAL A 37 -12.97 12.65 5.11
CA VAL A 37 -13.80 12.50 6.30
C VAL A 37 -14.88 11.45 6.07
N SER A 38 -14.87 10.40 6.89
CA SER A 38 -15.96 9.42 6.95
C SER A 38 -16.92 9.84 8.04
N VAL A 39 -18.15 10.16 7.65
CA VAL A 39 -19.21 10.72 8.53
C VAL A 39 -20.21 9.62 8.86
N PRO A 40 -20.53 9.35 10.12
CA PRO A 40 -21.63 8.47 10.51
C PRO A 40 -22.96 8.92 9.89
N ILE A 41 -23.88 7.99 9.62
CA ILE A 41 -25.16 8.31 8.97
C ILE A 41 -26.01 9.30 9.79
N GLY A 42 -25.98 9.23 11.11
CA GLY A 42 -26.73 10.12 11.99
C GLY A 42 -26.12 11.52 12.19
N MET A 43 -24.98 11.82 11.57
CA MET A 43 -24.28 13.10 11.71
C MET A 43 -24.42 13.93 10.45
N SER A 44 -24.80 15.21 10.58
CA SER A 44 -24.85 16.14 9.43
C SER A 44 -23.44 16.53 8.96
N TYR A 45 -23.30 16.90 7.68
CA TYR A 45 -22.03 17.44 7.17
C TYR A 45 -21.62 18.73 7.88
N LYS A 46 -22.59 19.58 8.30
CA LYS A 46 -22.33 20.81 9.04
C LYS A 46 -21.68 20.53 10.41
N SER A 47 -22.18 19.52 11.13
CA SER A 47 -21.58 19.09 12.40
C SER A 47 -20.19 18.47 12.19
N ALA A 48 -20.03 17.67 11.14
CA ALA A 48 -18.74 17.10 10.79
C ALA A 48 -17.70 18.16 10.41
N GLU A 49 -18.10 19.22 9.69
CA GLU A 49 -17.26 20.35 9.31
C GLU A 49 -16.73 21.09 10.54
N ARG A 50 -17.56 21.33 11.56
CA ARG A 50 -17.13 21.96 12.83
C ARG A 50 -16.00 21.17 13.48
N ILE A 51 -16.16 19.84 13.61
CA ILE A 51 -15.13 18.97 14.19
C ILE A 51 -13.84 18.99 13.37
N VAL A 52 -13.94 19.04 12.05
CA VAL A 52 -12.78 19.13 11.16
C VAL A 52 -12.04 20.46 11.33
N LYS A 53 -12.76 21.58 11.50
CA LYS A 53 -12.18 22.89 11.80
C LYS A 53 -11.40 22.89 13.13
N GLU A 54 -11.93 22.25 14.16
CA GLU A 54 -11.24 22.08 15.46
C GLU A 54 -9.94 21.28 15.33
N ARG A 55 -9.87 20.33 14.38
CA ARG A 55 -8.69 19.51 14.10
C ARG A 55 -7.75 20.07 13.04
N LYS A 56 -7.92 21.35 12.62
CA LYS A 56 -7.14 22.00 11.56
C LYS A 56 -5.64 21.84 11.72
N LYS A 57 -5.10 22.11 12.91
CA LYS A 57 -3.64 21.97 13.17
C LYS A 57 -3.14 20.56 12.92
N TRP A 58 -3.89 19.56 13.40
CA TRP A 58 -3.57 18.13 13.21
C TRP A 58 -3.62 17.75 11.72
N ILE A 59 -4.65 18.16 11.00
CA ILE A 59 -4.82 17.85 9.57
C ILE A 59 -3.67 18.46 8.77
N ASN A 60 -3.33 19.75 8.98
CA ASN A 60 -2.24 20.40 8.25
C ASN A 60 -0.89 19.75 8.52
N SER A 61 -0.56 19.44 9.78
CA SER A 61 0.68 18.71 10.10
C SER A 61 0.77 17.36 9.38
N HIS A 62 -0.38 16.66 9.21
CA HIS A 62 -0.40 15.39 8.48
C HIS A 62 -0.35 15.60 6.96
N LEU A 63 -0.97 16.65 6.43
CA LEU A 63 -0.87 17.00 5.01
C LEU A 63 0.57 17.34 4.64
N ASP A 64 1.29 18.09 5.48
CA ASP A 64 2.70 18.41 5.23
C ASP A 64 3.58 17.16 5.24
N LYS A 65 3.37 16.26 6.21
CA LYS A 65 4.03 14.94 6.20
C LYS A 65 3.72 14.12 4.93
N MET A 66 2.47 14.18 4.44
CA MET A 66 2.10 13.48 3.21
C MET A 66 2.76 14.12 1.98
N ARG A 67 2.88 15.45 1.92
CA ARG A 67 3.62 16.16 0.85
C ARG A 67 5.09 15.76 0.81
N GLU A 68 5.75 15.63 1.96
CA GLU A 68 7.14 15.16 2.01
C GLU A 68 7.26 13.70 1.51
N ILE A 69 6.28 12.85 1.83
CA ILE A 69 6.20 11.49 1.29
C ILE A 69 5.99 11.52 -0.23
N GLU A 70 5.15 12.43 -0.73
CA GLU A 70 4.88 12.61 -2.16
C GLU A 70 6.12 13.04 -2.94
N LYS A 71 6.94 13.93 -2.37
CA LYS A 71 8.22 14.34 -2.97
C LYS A 71 9.23 13.21 -3.11
N GLN A 72 9.16 12.19 -2.25
CA GLN A 72 10.03 11.01 -2.30
C GLN A 72 9.53 9.95 -3.31
N GLN A 73 8.41 10.20 -4.00
CA GLN A 73 7.88 9.25 -4.96
C GLN A 73 8.78 9.15 -6.19
N THR A 74 9.09 7.93 -6.61
CA THR A 74 9.83 7.68 -7.84
C THR A 74 9.05 8.22 -9.05
N GLU A 75 9.66 9.09 -9.83
CA GLU A 75 9.22 9.43 -11.17
C GLU A 75 9.82 8.41 -12.15
N PHE A 76 8.93 7.85 -12.96
CA PHE A 76 9.33 6.87 -13.97
C PHE A 76 9.42 7.56 -15.33
N ASP A 77 10.53 7.34 -16.01
CA ASP A 77 10.77 7.77 -17.40
C ASP A 77 11.29 6.60 -18.23
N GLU A 78 11.62 6.87 -19.48
CA GLU A 78 12.13 5.89 -20.41
C GLU A 78 13.48 5.31 -20.00
N SER A 79 14.24 6.03 -19.16
CA SER A 79 15.59 5.65 -18.70
C SER A 79 15.60 4.98 -17.33
N SER A 80 14.49 5.01 -16.59
CA SER A 80 14.42 4.59 -15.18
C SER A 80 14.76 3.13 -14.90
N GLY A 81 14.78 2.28 -15.95
CA GLY A 81 15.21 0.88 -15.83
C GLY A 81 14.43 0.03 -14.83
N TYR A 82 13.28 0.52 -14.36
CA TYR A 82 12.50 -0.13 -13.31
C TYR A 82 12.03 -1.53 -13.70
N SER A 83 12.14 -2.46 -12.77
CA SER A 83 11.60 -3.82 -12.92
C SER A 83 10.93 -4.28 -11.63
N THR A 84 9.91 -5.10 -11.78
CA THR A 84 9.40 -5.99 -10.74
C THR A 84 10.16 -7.32 -10.80
N ARG A 85 9.75 -8.32 -10.06
CA ARG A 85 10.41 -9.64 -10.08
C ARG A 85 10.50 -10.24 -11.50
N ASN A 86 9.42 -10.20 -12.26
CA ASN A 86 9.30 -10.88 -13.56
C ASN A 86 8.97 -9.94 -14.72
N HIS A 87 8.77 -8.63 -14.49
CA HIS A 87 8.42 -7.68 -15.55
C HIS A 87 9.30 -6.45 -15.52
N LYS A 88 9.78 -6.03 -16.70
CA LYS A 88 10.52 -4.79 -16.92
C LYS A 88 9.58 -3.69 -17.42
N LEU A 89 9.67 -2.49 -16.86
CA LEU A 89 8.92 -1.34 -17.35
C LEU A 89 9.47 -0.89 -18.70
N ALA A 90 8.59 -0.68 -19.68
CA ALA A 90 8.88 -0.16 -20.99
C ALA A 90 7.93 0.99 -21.30
N LEU A 91 8.48 2.19 -21.40
CA LEU A 91 7.73 3.41 -21.73
C LEU A 91 8.02 3.79 -23.18
N LYS A 92 6.99 4.21 -23.91
CA LYS A 92 7.13 4.67 -25.29
C LYS A 92 6.09 5.75 -25.59
N LYS A 93 6.52 6.84 -26.24
CA LYS A 93 5.61 7.78 -26.90
C LYS A 93 5.00 7.13 -28.15
N GLY A 94 3.76 7.46 -28.44
CA GLY A 94 3.08 6.96 -29.64
C GLY A 94 1.99 7.89 -30.11
N ASN A 95 1.70 7.84 -31.41
CA ASN A 95 0.61 8.62 -32.01
C ASN A 95 -0.75 8.01 -31.62
N ARG A 96 -1.22 8.36 -30.42
CA ARG A 96 -2.43 7.83 -29.78
C ARG A 96 -3.14 8.93 -28.99
N LYS A 97 -4.45 8.87 -28.92
CA LYS A 97 -5.24 9.79 -28.09
C LYS A 97 -5.22 9.43 -26.61
N ASN A 98 -5.03 8.16 -26.28
CA ASN A 98 -5.14 7.66 -24.89
C ASN A 98 -3.89 6.86 -24.46
N ILE A 99 -3.60 6.86 -23.16
CA ILE A 99 -2.54 6.05 -22.58
C ILE A 99 -2.97 4.58 -22.57
N SER A 100 -2.10 3.71 -23.06
CA SER A 100 -2.30 2.26 -23.07
C SER A 100 -1.32 1.57 -22.13
N VAL A 101 -1.81 0.62 -21.33
CA VAL A 101 -1.00 -0.20 -20.42
C VAL A 101 -1.28 -1.67 -20.71
N ARG A 102 -0.26 -2.41 -21.13
CA ARG A 102 -0.34 -3.85 -21.42
C ARG A 102 0.81 -4.60 -20.77
N LEU A 103 0.51 -5.76 -20.19
CA LEU A 103 1.51 -6.71 -19.72
C LEU A 103 1.66 -7.81 -20.75
N SER A 104 2.86 -8.02 -21.24
CA SER A 104 3.16 -9.09 -22.20
C SER A 104 4.64 -9.41 -22.19
N LYS A 105 4.99 -10.69 -22.37
CA LYS A 105 6.38 -11.16 -22.53
C LYS A 105 7.35 -10.59 -21.47
N GLY A 106 6.94 -10.57 -20.18
CA GLY A 106 7.77 -10.04 -19.10
C GLY A 106 7.98 -8.52 -19.14
N LYS A 107 7.09 -7.77 -19.82
CA LYS A 107 7.16 -6.31 -19.90
C LYS A 107 5.86 -5.65 -19.47
N ILE A 108 5.98 -4.52 -18.78
CA ILE A 108 4.91 -3.57 -18.52
C ILE A 108 5.02 -2.50 -19.60
N ASN A 109 4.29 -2.69 -20.70
CA ASN A 109 4.33 -1.76 -21.83
C ASN A 109 3.35 -0.62 -21.58
N VAL A 110 3.87 0.59 -21.48
CA VAL A 110 3.06 1.82 -21.35
C VAL A 110 3.35 2.69 -22.58
N ILE A 111 2.31 2.89 -23.39
CA ILE A 111 2.38 3.78 -24.57
C ILE A 111 1.50 5.00 -24.27
N TYR A 112 2.05 6.18 -24.40
CA TYR A 112 1.36 7.43 -24.07
C TYR A 112 1.48 8.45 -25.23
N PRO A 113 0.50 9.40 -25.36
CA PRO A 113 0.48 10.41 -26.40
C PRO A 113 1.77 11.24 -26.47
N THR A 114 2.18 11.62 -27.68
CA THR A 114 3.37 12.44 -27.93
C THR A 114 3.31 13.80 -27.26
N GLU A 115 2.11 14.33 -27.07
CA GLU A 115 1.83 15.63 -26.43
C GLU A 115 2.06 15.60 -24.91
N LEU A 116 2.05 14.42 -24.30
CA LEU A 116 2.26 14.27 -22.86
C LEU A 116 3.75 14.08 -22.55
N ARG A 117 4.13 14.55 -21.37
CA ARG A 117 5.45 14.27 -20.79
C ARG A 117 5.36 13.01 -19.91
N SER A 118 6.47 12.24 -19.83
CA SER A 118 6.54 11.04 -18.98
C SER A 118 6.18 11.34 -17.52
N ASN A 119 6.58 12.51 -17.01
CA ASN A 119 6.33 12.95 -15.63
C ASN A 119 4.91 13.54 -15.40
N SER A 120 4.06 13.61 -16.42
CA SER A 120 2.68 14.07 -16.22
C SER A 120 1.92 13.11 -15.26
N LYS A 121 0.98 13.67 -14.48
CA LYS A 121 0.23 12.90 -13.47
C LYS A 121 -0.51 11.71 -14.08
N GLU A 122 -1.04 11.87 -15.27
CA GLU A 122 -1.78 10.86 -16.03
C GLU A 122 -0.88 9.69 -16.41
N VAL A 123 0.31 9.98 -16.96
CA VAL A 123 1.30 8.97 -17.38
C VAL A 123 1.83 8.25 -16.16
N GLN A 124 2.26 8.97 -15.12
CA GLN A 124 2.74 8.39 -13.88
C GLN A 124 1.68 7.51 -13.18
N SER A 125 0.40 7.93 -13.20
CA SER A 125 -0.71 7.12 -12.68
C SER A 125 -0.90 5.82 -13.49
N ALA A 126 -0.81 5.89 -14.81
CA ALA A 126 -0.91 4.74 -15.69
C ALA A 126 0.25 3.74 -15.48
N ILE A 127 1.49 4.25 -15.33
CA ILE A 127 2.66 3.43 -15.02
C ILE A 127 2.45 2.66 -13.71
N ARG A 128 2.04 3.35 -12.63
CA ARG A 128 1.79 2.71 -11.32
C ARG A 128 0.68 1.68 -11.38
N LYS A 129 -0.39 1.91 -12.16
CA LYS A 129 -1.43 0.90 -12.42
C LYS A 129 -0.87 -0.33 -13.14
N GLY A 130 0.06 -0.13 -14.08
CA GLY A 130 0.77 -1.21 -14.77
C GLY A 130 1.62 -2.04 -13.80
N ILE A 131 2.41 -1.37 -12.96
CA ILE A 131 3.22 -2.00 -11.93
C ILE A 131 2.33 -2.77 -10.93
N ASP A 132 1.23 -2.20 -10.47
CA ASP A 132 0.27 -2.87 -9.57
C ASP A 132 -0.31 -4.14 -10.20
N ARG A 133 -0.56 -4.14 -11.52
CA ARG A 133 -1.02 -5.35 -12.24
C ARG A 133 0.07 -6.42 -12.29
N ALA A 134 1.31 -6.05 -12.59
CA ALA A 134 2.44 -6.97 -12.59
C ALA A 134 2.65 -7.59 -11.20
N LEU A 135 2.75 -6.76 -10.15
CA LEU A 135 2.89 -7.23 -8.77
C LEU A 135 1.74 -8.16 -8.34
N ARG A 136 0.51 -7.92 -8.83
CA ARG A 136 -0.63 -8.80 -8.52
C ARG A 136 -0.48 -10.19 -9.13
N ILE A 137 0.01 -10.27 -10.37
CA ILE A 137 0.27 -11.55 -11.06
C ILE A 137 1.40 -12.28 -10.33
N GLU A 138 2.52 -11.65 -10.16
CA GLU A 138 3.71 -12.19 -9.51
C GLU A 138 3.43 -12.64 -8.08
N ALA A 139 2.67 -11.83 -7.30
CA ALA A 139 2.31 -12.18 -5.93
C ALA A 139 1.44 -13.45 -5.87
N LYS A 140 0.51 -13.63 -6.82
CA LYS A 140 -0.32 -14.84 -6.89
C LYS A 140 0.49 -16.09 -7.19
N GLU A 141 1.54 -15.98 -7.96
CA GLU A 141 2.42 -17.09 -8.33
C GLU A 141 3.43 -17.40 -7.20
N TYR A 142 4.06 -16.40 -6.65
CA TYR A 142 5.18 -16.57 -5.72
C TYR A 142 4.77 -16.73 -4.26
N LEU A 143 3.93 -15.83 -3.73
CA LEU A 143 3.68 -15.78 -2.28
C LEU A 143 2.98 -17.02 -1.71
N PRO A 144 2.00 -17.68 -2.36
CA PRO A 144 1.39 -18.88 -1.80
C PRO A 144 2.38 -20.04 -1.61
N THR A 145 3.25 -20.25 -2.60
CA THR A 145 4.29 -21.28 -2.52
C THR A 145 5.27 -20.98 -1.41
N LYS A 146 5.70 -19.72 -1.30
CA LYS A 146 6.66 -19.28 -0.28
C LYS A 146 6.09 -19.37 1.13
N VAL A 147 4.83 -18.99 1.35
CA VAL A 147 4.15 -19.14 2.64
C VAL A 147 4.04 -20.61 3.03
N LYS A 148 3.70 -21.50 2.09
CA LYS A 148 3.60 -22.94 2.35
C LYS A 148 4.98 -23.54 2.70
N GLU A 149 6.03 -23.15 1.98
CA GLU A 149 7.41 -23.55 2.23
C GLU A 149 7.84 -23.21 3.66
N LEU A 150 7.70 -21.93 4.04
CA LEU A 150 8.12 -21.45 5.35
C LEU A 150 7.24 -22.02 6.48
N ALA A 151 5.93 -22.16 6.26
CA ALA A 151 5.04 -22.78 7.23
C ALA A 151 5.42 -24.23 7.49
N ASN A 152 5.70 -25.01 6.45
CA ASN A 152 6.13 -26.42 6.58
C ASN A 152 7.50 -26.52 7.26
N LYS A 153 8.46 -25.69 6.86
CA LYS A 153 9.82 -25.66 7.41
C LYS A 153 9.86 -25.48 8.92
N PHE A 154 8.98 -24.60 9.44
CA PHE A 154 8.97 -24.24 10.85
C PHE A 154 7.75 -24.76 11.62
N GLY A 155 6.92 -25.63 11.02
CA GLY A 155 5.80 -26.28 11.69
C GLY A 155 4.59 -25.36 11.95
N PHE A 156 4.48 -24.21 11.27
CA PHE A 156 3.35 -23.31 11.44
C PHE A 156 2.08 -23.84 10.73
N LYS A 157 0.93 -23.59 11.38
CA LYS A 157 -0.39 -23.89 10.80
C LYS A 157 -1.19 -22.61 10.63
N TYR A 158 -1.67 -22.34 9.44
CA TYR A 158 -2.57 -21.23 9.13
C TYR A 158 -3.86 -21.73 8.44
N ASN A 159 -4.94 -20.95 8.52
CA ASN A 159 -6.23 -21.36 7.96
C ASN A 159 -6.35 -20.94 6.49
N LYS A 160 -6.26 -19.64 6.19
CA LYS A 160 -6.41 -19.08 4.85
C LYS A 160 -5.33 -18.05 4.57
N LEU A 161 -4.89 -17.99 3.31
CA LEU A 161 -4.04 -16.95 2.78
C LEU A 161 -4.83 -16.08 1.79
N ALA A 162 -4.79 -14.76 1.95
CA ALA A 162 -5.36 -13.82 0.99
C ALA A 162 -4.33 -12.76 0.59
N LEU A 163 -4.23 -12.52 -0.72
CA LEU A 163 -3.37 -11.49 -1.28
C LEU A 163 -4.20 -10.25 -1.60
N LYS A 164 -3.76 -9.09 -1.11
CA LYS A 164 -4.51 -7.85 -1.20
C LYS A 164 -3.65 -6.70 -1.73
N ASN A 165 -4.28 -5.72 -2.37
CA ASN A 165 -3.64 -4.46 -2.71
C ASN A 165 -3.74 -3.49 -1.50
N ILE A 166 -2.99 -3.77 -0.43
CA ILE A 166 -2.96 -2.94 0.77
C ILE A 166 -1.65 -2.17 0.79
N ARG A 167 -1.73 -0.84 1.05
CA ARG A 167 -0.58 0.08 1.16
C ARG A 167 -0.38 0.64 2.57
N SER A 168 -1.06 0.08 3.57
CA SER A 168 -0.93 0.51 4.98
C SER A 168 -0.11 -0.45 5.83
N ARG A 169 0.08 -1.68 5.38
CA ARG A 169 0.84 -2.73 6.07
C ARG A 169 1.30 -3.81 5.09
N TRP A 170 2.38 -4.50 5.39
CA TRP A 170 2.92 -5.59 4.58
C TRP A 170 2.12 -6.88 4.71
N GLY A 171 1.62 -7.17 5.92
CA GLY A 171 0.80 -8.32 6.22
C GLY A 171 -0.16 -8.11 7.39
N SER A 172 -0.96 -9.10 7.71
CA SER A 172 -1.74 -9.23 8.94
C SER A 172 -2.21 -10.66 9.15
N CYS A 173 -2.22 -11.11 10.39
CA CYS A 173 -2.84 -12.36 10.80
C CYS A 173 -4.05 -12.08 11.71
N SER A 174 -5.14 -12.82 11.52
CA SER A 174 -6.31 -12.75 12.41
C SER A 174 -6.25 -13.82 13.50
N THR A 175 -7.07 -13.65 14.57
CA THR A 175 -7.25 -14.66 15.63
C THR A 175 -7.69 -16.02 15.11
N LYS A 176 -8.36 -16.06 13.93
CA LYS A 176 -8.72 -17.30 13.22
C LYS A 176 -7.57 -17.84 12.33
N LYS A 177 -6.34 -17.38 12.55
CA LYS A 177 -5.14 -17.78 11.77
C LYS A 177 -5.27 -17.54 10.26
N ASN A 178 -6.07 -16.53 9.84
CA ASN A 178 -6.11 -16.12 8.43
C ASN A 178 -5.03 -15.06 8.19
N ILE A 179 -4.15 -15.35 7.24
CA ILE A 179 -3.05 -14.46 6.84
C ILE A 179 -3.48 -13.64 5.63
N ASN A 180 -3.25 -12.33 5.69
CA ASN A 180 -3.34 -11.45 4.53
C ASN A 180 -1.96 -10.87 4.24
N LEU A 181 -1.51 -10.96 3.00
CA LEU A 181 -0.27 -10.33 2.56
C LEU A 181 -0.56 -9.27 1.50
N SER A 182 0.17 -8.17 1.57
CA SER A 182 0.15 -7.17 0.51
C SER A 182 0.91 -7.67 -0.72
N MET A 183 0.36 -7.48 -1.92
CA MET A 183 1.09 -7.75 -3.16
C MET A 183 2.36 -6.89 -3.29
N HIS A 184 2.40 -5.73 -2.61
CA HIS A 184 3.58 -4.85 -2.56
C HIS A 184 4.75 -5.46 -1.79
N LEU A 185 4.54 -6.57 -1.09
CA LEU A 185 5.59 -7.33 -0.41
C LEU A 185 6.71 -7.72 -1.38
N LEU A 186 6.38 -8.00 -2.65
CA LEU A 186 7.35 -8.34 -3.69
C LEU A 186 8.29 -7.20 -4.10
N ARG A 187 8.12 -6.01 -3.55
CA ARG A 187 9.04 -4.87 -3.73
C ARG A 187 10.19 -4.89 -2.72
N LEU A 188 10.10 -5.76 -1.74
CA LEU A 188 11.15 -5.97 -0.75
C LEU A 188 12.20 -6.98 -1.26
N PRO A 189 13.43 -6.91 -0.78
CA PRO A 189 14.40 -8.00 -0.91
C PRO A 189 13.85 -9.31 -0.35
N ASP A 190 14.27 -10.45 -0.91
CA ASP A 190 13.70 -11.76 -0.58
C ASP A 190 13.79 -12.10 0.92
N HIS A 191 14.88 -11.75 1.58
CA HIS A 191 15.04 -11.99 3.03
C HIS A 191 14.02 -11.21 3.87
N LEU A 192 13.59 -10.02 3.42
CA LEU A 192 12.52 -9.25 4.07
C LEU A 192 11.12 -9.75 3.70
N VAL A 193 10.95 -10.32 2.50
CA VAL A 193 9.72 -11.06 2.16
C VAL A 193 9.55 -12.24 3.11
N ASP A 194 10.58 -13.04 3.29
CA ASP A 194 10.59 -14.18 4.21
C ASP A 194 10.33 -13.74 5.65
N TYR A 195 10.98 -12.67 6.09
CA TYR A 195 10.76 -12.10 7.42
C TYR A 195 9.31 -11.71 7.66
N VAL A 196 8.66 -10.99 6.73
CA VAL A 196 7.25 -10.60 6.89
C VAL A 196 6.34 -11.82 6.89
N ILE A 197 6.60 -12.82 6.04
CA ILE A 197 5.83 -14.06 6.04
C ILE A 197 5.96 -14.78 7.39
N LEU A 198 7.19 -14.92 7.91
CA LEU A 198 7.45 -15.52 9.22
C LEU A 198 6.80 -14.73 10.37
N HIS A 199 6.79 -13.39 10.28
CA HIS A 199 6.10 -12.53 11.24
C HIS A 199 4.60 -12.85 11.30
N GLU A 200 3.94 -12.96 10.15
CA GLU A 200 2.51 -13.28 10.08
C GLU A 200 2.23 -14.76 10.49
N LEU A 201 3.16 -15.67 10.20
CA LEU A 201 3.08 -17.05 10.64
C LEU A 201 3.26 -17.15 12.16
N ALA A 202 4.20 -16.40 12.77
CA ALA A 202 4.38 -16.36 14.23
C ALA A 202 3.11 -15.88 14.94
N HIS A 203 2.35 -14.97 14.34
CA HIS A 203 1.03 -14.55 14.85
C HIS A 203 -0.03 -15.66 14.86
N THR A 204 0.17 -16.77 14.19
CA THR A 204 -0.73 -17.95 14.30
C THR A 204 -0.53 -18.70 15.65
N VAL A 205 0.56 -18.41 16.36
CA VAL A 205 0.91 -19.00 17.67
C VAL A 205 0.80 -17.92 18.76
N GLU A 206 1.47 -16.80 18.59
CA GLU A 206 1.51 -15.68 19.53
C GLU A 206 0.86 -14.43 18.91
N HIS A 207 -0.36 -14.09 19.35
CA HIS A 207 -1.16 -13.01 18.74
C HIS A 207 -0.60 -11.61 19.01
N ASN A 208 0.07 -11.41 20.14
CA ASN A 208 0.60 -10.12 20.58
C ASN A 208 2.13 -10.11 20.45
N HIS A 209 2.70 -8.92 20.22
CA HIS A 209 4.15 -8.72 20.17
C HIS A 209 4.80 -8.78 21.56
N SER A 210 4.49 -9.84 22.34
CA SER A 210 5.08 -10.13 23.65
C SER A 210 6.52 -10.62 23.50
N GLN A 211 7.23 -10.80 24.61
CA GLN A 211 8.57 -11.40 24.57
C GLN A 211 8.54 -12.81 23.95
N LYS A 212 7.47 -13.60 24.19
CA LYS A 212 7.28 -14.92 23.57
C LYS A 212 7.22 -14.84 22.06
N PHE A 213 6.48 -13.85 21.51
CA PHE A 213 6.44 -13.60 20.08
C PHE A 213 7.81 -13.30 19.50
N TRP A 214 8.56 -12.38 20.14
CA TRP A 214 9.89 -12.00 19.66
C TRP A 214 10.88 -13.15 19.73
N ASN A 215 10.82 -13.96 20.78
CA ASN A 215 11.67 -15.15 20.90
C ASN A 215 11.36 -16.18 19.81
N LEU A 216 10.05 -16.43 19.55
CA LEU A 216 9.61 -17.31 18.47
C LEU A 216 10.07 -16.81 17.11
N LEU A 217 9.83 -15.52 16.83
CA LEU A 217 10.19 -14.91 15.54
C LEU A 217 11.70 -14.89 15.33
N ASP A 218 12.48 -14.66 16.38
CA ASP A 218 13.95 -14.67 16.32
C ASP A 218 14.49 -16.07 16.00
N ALA A 219 13.94 -17.10 16.66
CA ALA A 219 14.32 -18.49 16.41
C ALA A 219 14.10 -18.94 14.97
N VAL A 220 13.04 -18.44 14.28
CA VAL A 220 12.73 -18.85 12.91
C VAL A 220 13.31 -17.90 11.85
N SER A 221 13.60 -16.65 12.17
CA SER A 221 14.11 -15.65 11.22
C SER A 221 15.61 -15.38 11.32
N GLY A 222 16.26 -15.76 12.44
CA GLY A 222 17.68 -15.58 12.64
C GLY A 222 18.10 -14.11 12.82
N GLY A 223 17.31 -13.31 13.55
CA GLY A 223 17.63 -11.91 13.84
C GLY A 223 16.45 -10.96 13.66
N ALA A 224 15.33 -11.29 14.30
CA ALA A 224 14.05 -10.60 14.15
C ALA A 224 14.13 -9.09 14.35
N LYS A 225 14.81 -8.61 15.39
CA LYS A 225 14.95 -7.16 15.66
C LYS A 225 15.77 -6.43 14.60
N LYS A 226 16.79 -7.07 14.03
CA LYS A 226 17.62 -6.50 12.95
C LYS A 226 16.79 -6.38 11.68
N LEU A 227 16.05 -7.43 11.33
CA LEU A 227 15.17 -7.46 10.16
C LEU A 227 14.00 -6.46 10.28
N ASP A 228 13.40 -6.31 11.48
CA ASP A 228 12.38 -5.30 11.74
C ASP A 228 12.93 -3.87 11.53
N LYS A 229 14.12 -3.59 12.05
CA LYS A 229 14.80 -2.30 11.85
C LYS A 229 15.11 -2.04 10.37
N GLU A 230 15.51 -3.07 9.63
CA GLU A 230 15.74 -2.97 8.19
C GLU A 230 14.44 -2.73 7.42
N LEU A 231 13.37 -3.48 7.72
CA LEU A 231 12.05 -3.34 7.10
C LEU A 231 11.48 -1.93 7.25
N ARG A 232 11.73 -1.26 8.37
CA ARG A 232 11.29 0.13 8.62
C ARG A 232 11.88 1.16 7.66
N LYS A 233 12.97 0.84 6.94
CA LYS A 233 13.54 1.70 5.90
C LYS A 233 12.69 1.70 4.62
N TYR A 234 11.85 0.67 4.42
CA TYR A 234 11.00 0.52 3.25
C TYR A 234 9.61 1.08 3.51
N ARG A 235 9.12 1.89 2.59
CA ARG A 235 7.77 2.47 2.65
C ARG A 235 6.88 1.82 1.60
N ILE A 236 5.82 1.18 2.05
CA ILE A 236 4.86 0.49 1.17
C ILE A 236 4.10 1.47 0.25
N THR A 237 3.97 2.74 0.65
CA THR A 237 3.25 3.79 -0.09
C THR A 237 4.06 4.41 -1.23
N ILE A 238 5.40 4.25 -1.24
CA ILE A 238 6.32 4.86 -2.20
C ILE A 238 6.87 3.76 -3.12
N TYR A 239 7.04 4.10 -4.40
CA TYR A 239 7.74 3.25 -5.36
C TYR A 239 9.20 3.64 -5.44
#